data_b95d3b21e88add36e9be2d42ddc72b48
#
_entry.id   b95d3b21e88add36e9be2d42ddc72b48
#
_cell.length_a   1.000
_cell.length_b   1.000
_cell.length_c   1.000
_cell.angle_alpha   90.00
_cell.angle_beta   90.00
_cell.angle_gamma   90.00
#
_symmetry.space_group_name_H-M   'P 1'
#
loop_
_entity.id
_entity.type
_entity.pdbx_description
1 polymer ?
#
loop_
_entity_poly.entity_id
_entity_poly.type
_entity_poly.pdbx_seq_one_letter_code
_entity_poly.pdbx_strand_id
1 'polypeptide(L)'
;MFEITVAEEVGIEGRWGYLIKPGQMRDMIQNHLLQILCMIAMSPPSDLSADSIRDEKVKVLKSLAASTAPTYAKKPYAGNILRASAQGKKVPGYLEEEGANKSSNTETFVAIRVDIDNWRWAGVPFYLRTGKRLPTKCSEVVVYFKTPELNLF
;
A
#
# COMPACT_ATOMS: atom_id res chain seq x y z
N MET A 1 13.60 1.16 -7.89
CA MET A 1 12.24 1.52 -7.49
C MET A 1 11.48 0.24 -7.15
N PHE A 2 10.64 0.29 -6.14
CA PHE A 2 9.76 -0.84 -5.76
C PHE A 2 8.30 -0.41 -5.82
N GLU A 3 7.44 -1.31 -6.28
CA GLU A 3 6.00 -1.18 -6.21
C GLU A 3 5.42 -2.38 -5.46
N ILE A 4 4.64 -2.12 -4.42
CA ILE A 4 3.95 -3.14 -3.62
C ILE A 4 2.46 -2.88 -3.80
N THR A 5 1.77 -3.83 -4.44
CA THR A 5 0.34 -3.71 -4.74
C THR A 5 -0.43 -4.86 -4.11
N VAL A 6 -1.51 -4.51 -3.40
CA VAL A 6 -2.54 -5.45 -2.97
C VAL A 6 -3.88 -4.95 -3.48
N ALA A 7 -4.39 -5.60 -4.50
CA ALA A 7 -5.64 -5.25 -5.18
C ALA A 7 -6.74 -6.28 -4.86
N GLU A 8 -7.93 -5.80 -4.57
CA GLU A 8 -9.13 -6.61 -4.33
C GLU A 8 -10.21 -6.32 -5.38
N GLU A 9 -10.78 -7.37 -5.99
CA GLU A 9 -11.92 -7.23 -6.92
C GLU A 9 -13.22 -6.94 -6.17
N VAL A 10 -13.31 -7.42 -4.93
CA VAL A 10 -14.51 -7.27 -4.08
C VAL A 10 -14.68 -5.84 -3.58
N GLY A 11 -15.91 -5.44 -3.39
CA GLY A 11 -16.29 -4.20 -2.69
C GLY A 11 -16.33 -4.37 -1.19
N ILE A 12 -17.24 -3.65 -0.55
CA ILE A 12 -17.47 -3.78 0.89
C ILE A 12 -18.39 -4.96 1.20
N GLU A 13 -19.36 -5.21 0.30
CA GLU A 13 -20.24 -6.39 0.32
C GLU A 13 -20.89 -6.64 1.70
N GLY A 14 -21.49 -5.58 2.26
CA GLY A 14 -22.19 -5.64 3.56
C GLY A 14 -21.30 -5.60 4.79
N ARG A 15 -19.96 -5.58 4.66
CA ARG A 15 -19.02 -5.50 5.80
C ARG A 15 -18.79 -4.07 6.30
N TRP A 16 -19.83 -3.24 6.28
CA TRP A 16 -19.77 -1.83 6.65
C TRP A 16 -19.24 -1.62 8.07
N GLY A 17 -19.68 -2.43 9.02
CA GLY A 17 -19.28 -2.30 10.43
C GLY A 17 -17.77 -2.49 10.65
N TYR A 18 -17.12 -3.25 9.79
CA TYR A 18 -15.68 -3.49 9.86
C TYR A 18 -14.87 -2.41 9.16
N LEU A 19 -15.23 -2.06 7.92
CA LEU A 19 -14.41 -1.16 7.07
C LEU A 19 -14.56 0.33 7.42
N ILE A 20 -15.71 0.76 7.95
CA ILE A 20 -15.95 2.17 8.27
C ILE A 20 -14.98 2.71 9.32
N LYS A 21 -14.53 1.89 10.25
CA LYS A 21 -13.64 2.33 11.34
C LYS A 21 -12.18 2.47 10.94
N PRO A 22 -11.52 1.45 10.32
CA PRO A 22 -10.10 1.55 9.99
C PRO A 22 -9.81 2.25 8.67
N GLY A 23 -10.67 2.15 7.65
CA GLY A 23 -10.36 2.54 6.27
C GLY A 23 -9.24 1.71 5.64
N GLN A 24 -8.97 1.92 4.36
CA GLN A 24 -7.95 1.17 3.63
C GLN A 24 -6.53 1.51 4.11
N MET A 25 -6.32 2.73 4.59
CA MET A 25 -5.03 3.16 5.13
C MET A 25 -4.60 2.32 6.34
N ARG A 26 -5.49 2.15 7.32
CA ARG A 26 -5.16 1.40 8.52
C ARG A 26 -5.25 -0.10 8.31
N ASP A 27 -6.29 -0.55 7.59
CA ASP A 27 -6.52 -1.97 7.37
C ASP A 27 -5.44 -2.60 6.50
N MET A 28 -5.08 -1.96 5.39
CA MET A 28 -4.17 -2.52 4.41
C MET A 28 -2.77 -1.93 4.47
N ILE A 29 -2.62 -0.60 4.45
CA ILE A 29 -1.28 0.00 4.43
C ILE A 29 -0.56 -0.27 5.75
N GLN A 30 -1.13 0.18 6.86
CA GLN A 30 -0.50 0.09 8.18
C GLN A 30 -0.32 -1.36 8.64
N ASN A 31 -1.28 -2.22 8.37
CA ASN A 31 -1.25 -3.60 8.85
C ASN A 31 -0.50 -4.55 7.91
N HIS A 32 -0.81 -4.54 6.60
CA HIS A 32 -0.29 -5.54 5.65
C HIS A 32 0.87 -5.03 4.80
N LEU A 33 0.72 -3.89 4.12
CA LEU A 33 1.74 -3.44 3.16
C LEU A 33 3.03 -3.01 3.84
N LEU A 34 2.96 -2.40 5.03
CA LEU A 34 4.16 -2.08 5.80
C LEU A 34 4.90 -3.33 6.29
N GLN A 35 4.21 -4.45 6.54
CA GLN A 35 4.88 -5.71 6.86
C GLN A 35 5.67 -6.23 5.66
N ILE A 36 5.07 -6.18 4.45
CA ILE A 36 5.74 -6.58 3.21
C ILE A 36 6.94 -5.67 2.95
N LEU A 37 6.76 -4.35 3.08
CA LEU A 37 7.85 -3.37 2.95
C LEU A 37 9.01 -3.71 3.90
N CYS A 38 8.72 -3.98 5.17
CA CYS A 38 9.74 -4.32 6.15
C CYS A 38 10.48 -5.61 5.79
N MET A 39 9.77 -6.65 5.33
CA MET A 39 10.39 -7.91 4.91
C MET A 39 11.33 -7.72 3.71
N ILE A 40 11.01 -6.81 2.80
CA ILE A 40 11.85 -6.51 1.64
C ILE A 40 13.07 -5.66 2.05
N ALA A 41 12.85 -4.69 2.93
CA ALA A 41 13.82 -3.66 3.23
C ALA A 41 14.74 -3.97 4.43
N MET A 42 14.37 -4.90 5.28
CA MET A 42 15.17 -5.25 6.46
C MET A 42 16.49 -5.90 6.09
N SER A 43 17.46 -5.82 6.99
CA SER A 43 18.68 -6.62 6.92
C SER A 43 18.40 -8.07 7.38
N PRO A 44 19.22 -9.04 6.98
CA PRO A 44 19.10 -10.38 7.53
C PRO A 44 19.17 -10.33 9.07
N PRO A 45 18.20 -10.93 9.76
CA PRO A 45 18.23 -11.01 11.22
C PRO A 45 19.37 -11.94 11.69
N SER A 46 19.82 -11.78 12.93
CA SER A 46 20.88 -12.63 13.52
C SER A 46 20.46 -14.11 13.61
N ASP A 47 19.17 -14.34 13.77
CA ASP A 47 18.55 -15.66 13.80
C ASP A 47 17.08 -15.54 13.38
N LEU A 48 16.37 -16.67 13.24
CA LEU A 48 14.98 -16.70 12.81
C LEU A 48 13.98 -16.62 13.98
N SER A 49 14.41 -16.18 15.16
CA SER A 49 13.47 -15.91 16.26
C SER A 49 12.53 -14.74 15.91
N ALA A 50 11.35 -14.76 16.50
CA ALA A 50 10.36 -13.71 16.27
C ALA A 50 10.87 -12.32 16.69
N ASP A 51 11.70 -12.27 17.75
CA ASP A 51 12.25 -11.02 18.25
C ASP A 51 13.33 -10.47 17.34
N SER A 52 14.28 -11.28 16.87
CA SER A 52 15.30 -10.86 15.91
C SER A 52 14.68 -10.35 14.60
N ILE A 53 13.65 -11.03 14.08
CA ILE A 53 12.91 -10.57 12.88
C ILE A 53 12.19 -9.24 13.17
N ARG A 54 11.56 -9.12 14.34
CA ARG A 54 10.85 -7.90 14.74
C ARG A 54 11.79 -6.70 14.85
N ASP A 55 12.97 -6.91 15.44
CA ASP A 55 13.96 -5.85 15.61
C ASP A 55 14.44 -5.30 14.27
N GLU A 56 14.69 -6.15 13.28
CA GLU A 56 15.06 -5.69 11.93
C GLU A 56 13.92 -4.93 11.24
N LYS A 57 12.65 -5.38 11.38
CA LYS A 57 11.50 -4.64 10.87
C LYS A 57 11.36 -3.26 11.53
N VAL A 58 11.57 -3.16 12.84
CA VAL A 58 11.51 -1.90 13.59
C VAL A 58 12.57 -0.92 13.11
N LYS A 59 13.79 -1.38 12.78
CA LYS A 59 14.83 -0.52 12.19
C LYS A 59 14.35 0.11 10.88
N VAL A 60 13.71 -0.66 10.00
CA VAL A 60 13.13 -0.13 8.76
C VAL A 60 12.08 0.93 9.07
N LEU A 61 11.13 0.64 9.96
CA LEU A 61 10.05 1.57 10.31
C LEU A 61 10.57 2.88 10.91
N LYS A 62 11.61 2.80 11.74
CA LYS A 62 12.26 4.00 12.32
C LYS A 62 13.02 4.83 11.28
N SER A 63 13.39 4.24 10.16
CA SER A 63 14.09 4.91 9.05
C SER A 63 13.14 5.45 7.99
N LEU A 64 11.82 5.31 8.17
CA LEU A 64 10.87 5.90 7.23
C LEU A 64 10.99 7.43 7.28
N ALA A 65 11.18 8.04 6.11
CA ALA A 65 11.24 9.48 6.01
C ALA A 65 9.90 10.10 6.43
N ALA A 66 9.97 11.01 7.41
CA ALA A 66 8.82 11.85 7.69
C ALA A 66 8.51 12.70 6.45
N SER A 67 7.26 12.66 5.99
CA SER A 67 6.83 13.50 4.86
C SER A 67 6.81 14.97 5.29
N THR A 68 7.99 15.60 5.31
CA THR A 68 8.15 17.01 5.69
C THR A 68 8.02 17.99 4.52
N ALA A 69 7.87 17.48 3.29
CA ALA A 69 7.83 18.35 2.11
C ALA A 69 6.43 18.37 1.46
N PRO A 70 5.92 19.55 1.09
CA PRO A 70 4.69 19.69 0.32
C PRO A 70 4.95 19.41 -1.17
N THR A 71 5.41 18.23 -1.50
CA THR A 71 5.61 17.84 -2.90
C THR A 71 4.43 16.96 -3.29
N TYR A 72 3.77 17.26 -4.40
CA TYR A 72 2.63 16.51 -4.95
C TYR A 72 2.90 15.00 -5.08
N ALA A 73 4.17 14.62 -5.25
CA ALA A 73 4.62 13.24 -5.31
C ALA A 73 4.73 12.54 -3.93
N LYS A 74 4.64 13.27 -2.82
CA LYS A 74 4.76 12.73 -1.45
C LYS A 74 3.44 12.71 -0.67
N LYS A 75 2.36 13.30 -1.22
CA LYS A 75 1.04 13.22 -0.57
C LYS A 75 0.42 11.85 -0.87
N PRO A 76 -0.13 11.17 0.14
CA PRO A 76 -0.90 9.97 -0.11
C PRO A 76 -2.11 10.32 -0.96
N TYR A 77 -2.35 9.54 -2.01
CA TYR A 77 -3.60 9.58 -2.73
C TYR A 77 -4.58 8.63 -2.05
N ALA A 78 -5.69 9.14 -1.61
CA ALA A 78 -6.78 8.37 -1.05
C ALA A 78 -8.08 8.80 -1.72
N GLY A 79 -8.94 7.84 -2.01
CA GLY A 79 -10.18 8.10 -2.70
C GLY A 79 -11.20 6.99 -2.51
N ASN A 80 -12.37 7.22 -3.04
CA ASN A 80 -13.47 6.27 -3.00
C ASN A 80 -13.81 5.75 -4.38
N ILE A 81 -14.33 4.54 -4.42
CA ILE A 81 -14.85 3.92 -5.62
C ILE A 81 -16.05 4.73 -6.12
N LEU A 82 -15.97 5.20 -7.34
CA LEU A 82 -17.11 5.76 -8.06
C LEU A 82 -17.85 4.64 -8.81
N ARG A 83 -19.10 4.95 -9.23
CA ARG A 83 -19.85 4.05 -10.12
C ARG A 83 -19.02 3.72 -11.36
N ALA A 84 -18.88 2.46 -11.70
CA ALA A 84 -18.04 1.98 -12.79
C ALA A 84 -18.62 0.71 -13.41
N SER A 85 -17.93 0.17 -14.41
CA SER A 85 -18.18 -1.18 -14.91
C SER A 85 -16.98 -2.08 -14.58
N ALA A 86 -17.25 -3.19 -13.92
CA ALA A 86 -16.27 -4.24 -13.65
C ALA A 86 -16.68 -5.50 -14.39
N GLN A 87 -15.80 -6.07 -15.19
CA GLN A 87 -16.06 -7.28 -16.00
C GLN A 87 -17.36 -7.19 -16.82
N GLY A 88 -17.63 -6.02 -17.42
CA GLY A 88 -18.83 -5.77 -18.22
C GLY A 88 -20.13 -5.57 -17.43
N LYS A 89 -20.11 -5.64 -16.11
CA LYS A 89 -21.27 -5.41 -15.25
C LYS A 89 -21.16 -4.04 -14.58
N LYS A 90 -22.27 -3.30 -14.53
CA LYS A 90 -22.36 -2.06 -13.78
C LYS A 90 -22.23 -2.37 -12.29
N VAL A 91 -21.30 -1.70 -11.61
CA VAL A 91 -21.10 -1.82 -10.16
C VAL A 91 -21.42 -0.49 -9.48
N PRO A 92 -22.10 -0.51 -8.32
CA PRO A 92 -22.40 0.70 -7.59
C PRO A 92 -21.11 1.35 -7.06
N GLY A 93 -21.13 2.66 -6.91
CA GLY A 93 -20.08 3.37 -6.17
C GLY A 93 -20.13 3.03 -4.69
N TYR A 94 -19.05 3.34 -3.98
CA TYR A 94 -18.91 3.08 -2.55
C TYR A 94 -20.09 3.59 -1.72
N LEU A 95 -20.56 4.82 -1.97
CA LEU A 95 -21.68 5.42 -1.23
C LEU A 95 -23.07 4.97 -1.74
N GLU A 96 -23.10 4.19 -2.82
CA GLU A 96 -24.35 3.67 -3.42
C GLU A 96 -24.62 2.22 -3.02
N GLU A 97 -23.66 1.54 -2.38
CA GLU A 97 -23.88 0.18 -1.88
C GLU A 97 -24.95 0.15 -0.77
N GLU A 98 -25.69 -0.94 -0.68
CA GLU A 98 -26.71 -1.14 0.35
C GLU A 98 -26.08 -1.07 1.76
N GLY A 99 -26.67 -0.28 2.65
CA GLY A 99 -26.16 -0.05 4.00
C GLY A 99 -25.04 1.00 4.08
N ALA A 100 -24.69 1.66 2.97
CA ALA A 100 -23.67 2.69 2.96
C ALA A 100 -24.04 3.91 3.80
N ASN A 101 -23.12 4.36 4.64
CA ASN A 101 -23.21 5.70 5.21
C ASN A 101 -22.85 6.72 4.14
N LYS A 102 -23.84 7.41 3.60
CA LYS A 102 -23.70 8.38 2.51
C LYS A 102 -22.79 9.57 2.84
N SER A 103 -22.50 9.82 4.11
CA SER A 103 -21.58 10.85 4.58
C SER A 103 -20.19 10.30 4.91
N SER A 104 -19.90 9.03 4.61
CA SER A 104 -18.59 8.44 4.90
C SER A 104 -17.49 9.01 3.99
N ASN A 105 -16.41 9.44 4.64
CA ASN A 105 -15.15 9.84 3.98
C ASN A 105 -14.07 8.76 4.07
N THR A 106 -14.44 7.53 4.48
CA THR A 106 -13.51 6.41 4.62
C THR A 106 -13.00 6.00 3.23
N GLU A 107 -11.71 5.97 3.06
CA GLU A 107 -11.05 5.66 1.79
C GLU A 107 -11.11 4.16 1.47
N THR A 108 -11.39 3.86 0.22
CA THR A 108 -11.42 2.50 -0.35
C THR A 108 -10.25 2.22 -1.30
N PHE A 109 -9.45 3.22 -1.58
CA PHE A 109 -8.22 3.15 -2.36
C PHE A 109 -7.17 4.08 -1.75
N VAL A 110 -5.94 3.60 -1.66
CA VAL A 110 -4.79 4.37 -1.17
C VAL A 110 -3.56 4.05 -2.02
N ALA A 111 -2.84 5.09 -2.39
CA ALA A 111 -1.51 4.98 -2.97
C ALA A 111 -0.58 5.98 -2.27
N ILE A 112 0.55 5.50 -1.78
CA ILE A 112 1.55 6.32 -1.09
C ILE A 112 2.94 6.03 -1.62
N ARG A 113 3.79 7.05 -1.61
CA ARG A 113 5.23 6.90 -1.73
C ARG A 113 5.86 6.89 -0.34
N VAL A 114 6.77 5.97 -0.13
CA VAL A 114 7.58 5.83 1.08
C VAL A 114 9.04 5.89 0.68
N ASP A 115 9.79 6.71 1.37
CA ASP A 115 11.25 6.77 1.27
C ASP A 115 11.85 6.26 2.58
N ILE A 116 12.96 5.50 2.50
CA ILE A 116 13.65 4.91 3.65
C ILE A 116 15.01 5.58 3.76
N ASP A 117 15.19 6.39 4.81
CA ASP A 117 16.39 7.18 5.05
C ASP A 117 17.43 6.34 5.80
N ASN A 118 18.00 5.37 5.12
CA ASN A 118 19.16 4.63 5.58
C ASN A 118 20.16 4.42 4.44
N TRP A 119 21.36 3.93 4.75
CA TRP A 119 22.44 3.79 3.76
C TRP A 119 22.10 2.85 2.62
N ARG A 120 21.28 1.83 2.88
CA ARG A 120 20.91 0.83 1.86
C ARG A 120 19.87 1.35 0.89
N TRP A 121 18.91 2.15 1.37
CA TRP A 121 17.73 2.50 0.61
C TRP A 121 17.61 3.98 0.27
N ALA A 122 18.55 4.82 0.72
CA ALA A 122 18.53 6.25 0.40
C ALA A 122 18.39 6.49 -1.10
N GLY A 123 17.40 7.29 -1.49
CA GLY A 123 17.09 7.60 -2.89
C GLY A 123 16.36 6.52 -3.67
N VAL A 124 15.97 5.40 -3.03
CA VAL A 124 15.14 4.35 -3.65
C VAL A 124 13.69 4.53 -3.22
N PRO A 125 12.79 4.95 -4.12
CA PRO A 125 11.38 5.10 -3.77
C PRO A 125 10.68 3.74 -3.70
N PHE A 126 9.78 3.63 -2.72
CA PHE A 126 8.82 2.54 -2.57
C PHE A 126 7.41 3.10 -2.76
N TYR A 127 6.62 2.48 -3.63
CA TYR A 127 5.22 2.82 -3.84
C TYR A 127 4.35 1.69 -3.29
N LEU A 128 3.45 2.04 -2.39
CA LEU A 128 2.48 1.13 -1.80
C LEU A 128 1.10 1.48 -2.31
N ARG A 129 0.41 0.52 -2.90
CA ARG A 129 -0.91 0.71 -3.48
C ARG A 129 -1.86 -0.40 -3.04
N THR A 130 -3.05 -0.03 -2.62
CA THR A 130 -4.10 -0.96 -2.27
C THR A 130 -5.46 -0.37 -2.57
N GLY A 131 -6.43 -1.20 -2.87
CA GLY A 131 -7.79 -0.75 -3.12
C GLY A 131 -8.76 -1.90 -3.36
N LYS A 132 -10.04 -1.57 -3.16
CA LYS A 132 -11.17 -2.44 -3.47
C LYS A 132 -11.73 -2.13 -4.85
N ARG A 133 -12.48 -3.09 -5.44
CA ARG A 133 -13.07 -2.95 -6.79
C ARG A 133 -12.04 -2.63 -7.87
N LEU A 134 -10.84 -3.16 -7.73
CA LEU A 134 -9.83 -3.09 -8.78
C LEU A 134 -10.11 -4.19 -9.83
N PRO A 135 -9.65 -4.00 -11.09
CA PRO A 135 -10.00 -4.90 -12.19
C PRO A 135 -9.60 -6.36 -11.97
N THR A 136 -8.52 -6.57 -11.23
CA THR A 136 -7.98 -7.92 -10.97
C THR A 136 -7.49 -8.01 -9.53
N LYS A 137 -7.82 -9.12 -8.86
CA LYS A 137 -7.23 -9.44 -7.56
C LYS A 137 -5.76 -9.80 -7.76
N CYS A 138 -4.87 -9.05 -7.13
CA CYS A 138 -3.44 -9.36 -7.13
C CYS A 138 -2.76 -8.96 -5.82
N SER A 139 -1.69 -9.67 -5.52
CA SER A 139 -0.73 -9.27 -4.49
C SER A 139 0.65 -9.45 -5.12
N GLU A 140 1.33 -8.34 -5.36
CA GLU A 140 2.58 -8.36 -6.12
C GLU A 140 3.60 -7.37 -5.57
N VAL A 141 4.87 -7.69 -5.79
CA VAL A 141 6.00 -6.80 -5.59
C VAL A 141 6.77 -6.72 -6.89
N VAL A 142 6.83 -5.53 -7.47
CA VAL A 142 7.58 -5.27 -8.70
C VAL A 142 8.85 -4.50 -8.38
N VAL A 143 9.98 -4.99 -8.86
CA VAL A 143 11.28 -4.35 -8.65
C VAL A 143 11.81 -3.85 -9.98
N TYR A 144 12.01 -2.53 -10.06
CA TYR A 144 12.61 -1.88 -11.23
C TYR A 144 14.08 -1.62 -10.95
N PHE A 145 14.93 -2.37 -11.61
CA PHE A 145 16.38 -2.16 -11.55
C PHE A 145 16.79 -0.95 -12.38
N LYS A 146 17.89 -0.31 -12.00
CA LYS A 146 18.53 0.70 -12.85
C LYS A 146 19.17 0.01 -14.05
N THR A 147 19.16 0.68 -15.19
CA THR A 147 19.96 0.23 -16.34
C THR A 147 21.43 0.25 -15.93
N PRO A 148 22.20 -0.83 -16.16
CA PRO A 148 23.63 -0.82 -15.89
C PRO A 148 24.32 0.25 -16.75
N GLU A 149 25.28 0.97 -16.18
CA GLU A 149 26.04 1.99 -16.90
C GLU A 149 26.92 1.38 -18.00
N LEU A 150 27.30 0.12 -17.83
CA LEU A 150 28.10 -0.63 -18.80
C LEU A 150 27.28 -1.82 -19.29
N ASN A 151 26.97 -1.84 -20.58
CA ASN A 151 26.38 -3.00 -21.24
C ASN A 151 27.54 -3.85 -21.77
N LEU A 152 27.80 -4.98 -21.10
CA LEU A 152 28.92 -5.88 -21.45
C LEU A 152 28.54 -6.94 -22.50
N PHE A 153 27.27 -6.96 -22.99
CA PHE A 153 26.78 -7.92 -23.97
C PHE A 153 25.89 -7.25 -25.00
#